data_51fdf265045bb2b80fb28013080b8f2d
#
_entry.id   51fdf265045bb2b80fb28013080b8f2d
#
_cell.length_a   1.000
_cell.length_b   1.000
_cell.length_c   1.000
_cell.angle_alpha   90.00
_cell.angle_beta   90.00
_cell.angle_gamma   90.00
#
_symmetry.space_group_name_H-M   'P 1'
#
loop_
_entity.id
_entity.type
_entity.pdbx_description
1 polymer ?
#
loop_
_entity_poly.entity_id
_entity_poly.type
_entity_poly.pdbx_seq_one_letter_code
_entity_poly.pdbx_strand_id
1 'polypeptide(L)'
;GRGDLPAPGGLSWAGELAALSGYEAATGYGLVTHYYNMKNGLVPPGAVSLCTAPDYVAMRLCGLEKPRTHASLAASLGLFDLDAGSFDHAALARAGLPADMLPEAVRGEALLGETAGGLPVALPIGDNQAGFLGAAGRPDDVLLNLGTSSQLSALCPPSGCPEGLEPRPYIGGARLMTGAGLCG
;
A
#
# COMPACT_ATOMS: atom_id res chain seq x y z
N GLY A 1 -15.58 -7.05 -3.38
CA GLY A 1 -14.68 -7.92 -2.57
C GLY A 1 -15.27 -8.18 -1.18
N ARG A 2 -14.54 -8.90 -0.31
CA ARG A 2 -15.07 -9.22 1.04
C ARG A 2 -15.25 -7.99 1.94
N GLY A 3 -14.54 -6.90 1.67
CA GLY A 3 -14.70 -5.63 2.39
C GLY A 3 -16.07 -4.99 2.21
N ASP A 4 -16.79 -5.30 1.13
CA ASP A 4 -18.13 -4.79 0.85
C ASP A 4 -19.23 -5.63 1.52
N LEU A 5 -18.90 -6.80 2.05
CA LEU A 5 -19.86 -7.64 2.76
C LEU A 5 -20.30 -6.93 4.06
N PRO A 6 -21.55 -7.14 4.49
CA PRO A 6 -22.04 -6.56 5.73
C PRO A 6 -21.33 -7.16 6.95
N ALA A 7 -20.92 -6.28 7.85
CA ALA A 7 -20.47 -6.64 9.20
C ALA A 7 -21.65 -6.69 10.17
N PRO A 8 -21.51 -7.32 11.35
CA PRO A 8 -22.60 -7.43 12.33
C PRO A 8 -23.22 -6.11 12.77
N GLY A 9 -22.47 -5.00 12.69
CA GLY A 9 -22.93 -3.65 13.04
C GLY A 9 -23.74 -2.92 11.94
N GLY A 10 -24.03 -3.58 10.80
CA GLY A 10 -24.82 -3.01 9.71
C GLY A 10 -24.02 -2.20 8.67
N LEU A 11 -22.78 -1.84 8.95
CA LEU A 11 -21.85 -1.30 7.96
C LEU A 11 -21.20 -2.43 7.14
N SER A 12 -20.55 -2.08 6.04
CA SER A 12 -19.62 -3.02 5.42
C SER A 12 -18.35 -3.18 6.30
N TRP A 13 -17.57 -4.25 6.10
CA TRP A 13 -16.31 -4.42 6.82
C TRP A 13 -15.32 -3.29 6.58
N ALA A 14 -15.30 -2.74 5.36
CA ALA A 14 -14.53 -1.54 5.06
C ALA A 14 -15.07 -0.32 5.82
N GLY A 15 -16.40 -0.15 5.85
CA GLY A 15 -17.04 0.94 6.60
C GLY A 15 -16.81 0.86 8.10
N GLU A 16 -16.84 -0.35 8.69
CA GLU A 16 -16.53 -0.56 10.11
C GLU A 16 -15.06 -0.21 10.41
N LEU A 17 -14.13 -0.68 9.57
CA LEU A 17 -12.72 -0.33 9.71
C LEU A 17 -12.49 1.18 9.59
N ALA A 18 -13.14 1.84 8.62
CA ALA A 18 -13.04 3.29 8.44
C ALA A 18 -13.55 4.05 9.68
N ALA A 19 -14.70 3.65 10.22
CA ALA A 19 -15.27 4.26 11.43
C ALA A 19 -14.36 4.12 12.65
N LEU A 20 -13.70 2.98 12.82
CA LEU A 20 -12.79 2.71 13.94
C LEU A 20 -11.45 3.43 13.79
N SER A 21 -10.89 3.40 12.60
CA SER A 21 -9.54 3.91 12.35
C SER A 21 -9.49 5.43 12.13
N GLY A 22 -10.55 6.00 11.57
CA GLY A 22 -10.58 7.39 11.09
C GLY A 22 -9.94 7.56 9.71
N TYR A 23 -9.57 6.46 9.03
CA TYR A 23 -9.03 6.47 7.67
C TYR A 23 -10.11 6.06 6.67
N GLU A 24 -10.01 6.56 5.46
CA GLU A 24 -10.76 5.97 4.35
C GLU A 24 -10.31 4.53 4.14
N ALA A 25 -11.26 3.63 4.03
CA ALA A 25 -11.01 2.22 3.81
C ALA A 25 -11.88 1.71 2.66
N ALA A 26 -11.25 1.14 1.65
CA ALA A 26 -11.90 0.57 0.49
C ALA A 26 -11.59 -0.92 0.34
N THR A 27 -12.53 -1.64 -0.24
CA THR A 27 -12.29 -3.02 -0.70
C THR A 27 -11.10 -3.05 -1.64
N GLY A 28 -10.13 -3.90 -1.36
CA GLY A 28 -8.87 -3.96 -2.08
C GLY A 28 -7.67 -3.58 -1.21
N TYR A 29 -7.86 -2.77 -0.18
CA TYR A 29 -6.79 -2.51 0.80
C TYR A 29 -6.49 -3.77 1.61
N GLY A 30 -5.19 -4.05 1.78
CA GLY A 30 -4.75 -5.27 2.47
C GLY A 30 -5.26 -5.38 3.90
N LEU A 31 -5.29 -4.26 4.65
CA LEU A 31 -5.78 -4.24 6.03
C LEU A 31 -7.30 -4.41 6.12
N VAL A 32 -8.09 -4.02 5.12
CA VAL A 32 -9.52 -4.33 5.06
C VAL A 32 -9.73 -5.84 4.96
N THR A 33 -8.98 -6.50 4.09
CA THR A 33 -9.03 -7.97 3.95
C THR A 33 -8.54 -8.66 5.21
N HIS A 34 -7.46 -8.17 5.82
CA HIS A 34 -6.93 -8.74 7.06
C HIS A 34 -7.91 -8.55 8.23
N TYR A 35 -8.52 -7.37 8.36
CA TYR A 35 -9.56 -7.10 9.35
C TYR A 35 -10.72 -8.09 9.24
N TYR A 36 -11.26 -8.26 8.01
CA TYR A 36 -12.26 -9.29 7.75
C TYR A 36 -11.80 -10.68 8.19
N ASN A 37 -10.60 -11.07 7.81
CA ASN A 37 -10.06 -12.41 8.12
C ASN A 37 -9.92 -12.61 9.64
N MET A 38 -9.45 -11.61 10.37
CA MET A 38 -9.34 -11.66 11.83
C MET A 38 -10.70 -11.84 12.49
N LYS A 39 -11.68 -11.01 12.11
CA LYS A 39 -13.03 -11.06 12.67
C LYS A 39 -13.77 -12.38 12.39
N ASN A 40 -13.38 -13.07 11.35
CA ASN A 40 -14.01 -14.35 10.94
C ASN A 40 -13.13 -15.58 11.22
N GLY A 41 -12.05 -15.46 11.98
CA GLY A 41 -11.18 -16.59 12.34
C GLY A 41 -10.47 -17.23 11.14
N LEU A 42 -10.21 -16.45 10.08
CA LEU A 42 -9.59 -16.92 8.83
C LEU A 42 -8.08 -16.65 8.76
N VAL A 43 -7.52 -16.01 9.78
CA VAL A 43 -6.06 -15.84 9.86
C VAL A 43 -5.44 -17.19 10.18
N PRO A 44 -4.49 -17.69 9.39
CA PRO A 44 -3.88 -18.99 9.63
C PRO A 44 -3.21 -19.05 11.00
N PRO A 45 -3.31 -20.17 11.73
CA PRO A 45 -2.56 -20.36 12.96
C PRO A 45 -1.05 -20.20 12.70
N GLY A 46 -0.37 -19.44 13.55
CA GLY A 46 1.07 -19.20 13.42
C GLY A 46 1.45 -18.15 12.37
N ALA A 47 0.49 -17.41 11.78
CA ALA A 47 0.80 -16.26 10.95
C ALA A 47 1.54 -15.21 11.78
N VAL A 48 2.73 -14.82 11.34
CA VAL A 48 3.63 -13.90 12.05
C VAL A 48 3.80 -12.55 11.33
N SER A 49 3.38 -12.45 10.08
CA SER A 49 3.49 -11.21 9.31
C SER A 49 2.46 -11.15 8.20
N LEU A 50 1.98 -9.94 7.92
CA LEU A 50 1.20 -9.56 6.76
C LEU A 50 2.10 -8.74 5.83
N CYS A 51 2.21 -9.12 4.56
CA CYS A 51 2.96 -8.35 3.56
C CYS A 51 2.30 -8.47 2.18
N THR A 52 2.74 -7.64 1.26
CA THR A 52 2.32 -7.75 -0.13
C THR A 52 3.05 -8.92 -0.83
N ALA A 53 2.51 -9.39 -1.95
CA ALA A 53 3.15 -10.45 -2.73
C ALA A 53 4.58 -10.06 -3.21
N PRO A 54 4.83 -8.83 -3.72
CA PRO A 54 6.18 -8.41 -4.06
C PRO A 54 7.14 -8.41 -2.87
N ASP A 55 6.72 -7.95 -1.69
CA ASP A 55 7.55 -7.97 -0.48
C ASP A 55 7.93 -9.41 -0.09
N TYR A 56 6.97 -10.33 -0.16
CA TYR A 56 7.23 -11.74 0.12
C TYR A 56 8.26 -12.34 -0.85
N VAL A 57 8.09 -12.08 -2.15
CA VAL A 57 9.03 -12.59 -3.17
C VAL A 57 10.44 -12.04 -2.93
N ALA A 58 10.58 -10.73 -2.73
CA ALA A 58 11.86 -10.11 -2.49
C ALA A 58 12.53 -10.60 -1.19
N MET A 59 11.74 -10.74 -0.11
CA MET A 59 12.19 -11.35 1.15
C MET A 59 12.77 -12.76 0.91
N ARG A 60 12.06 -13.60 0.15
CA ARG A 60 12.48 -14.98 -0.15
C ARG A 60 13.74 -15.03 -1.02
N LEU A 61 13.86 -14.13 -2.00
CA LEU A 61 15.04 -14.02 -2.87
C LEU A 61 16.31 -13.68 -2.07
N CYS A 62 16.17 -12.85 -1.02
CA CYS A 62 17.26 -12.44 -0.15
C CYS A 62 17.47 -13.37 1.06
N GLY A 63 16.68 -14.44 1.22
CA GLY A 63 16.78 -15.33 2.38
C GLY A 63 16.44 -14.67 3.73
N LEU A 64 15.65 -13.60 3.73
CA LEU A 64 15.25 -12.89 4.95
C LEU A 64 14.10 -13.59 5.67
N GLU A 65 14.04 -13.45 6.98
CA GLU A 65 12.97 -14.01 7.82
C GLU A 65 11.75 -13.11 7.93
N LYS A 66 11.92 -11.78 7.80
CA LYS A 66 10.85 -10.80 7.88
C LYS A 66 10.83 -9.91 6.65
N PRO A 67 9.62 -9.58 6.15
CA PRO A 67 9.50 -8.67 5.03
C PRO A 67 9.79 -7.22 5.46
N ARG A 68 10.31 -6.43 4.54
CA ARG A 68 10.32 -4.96 4.56
C ARG A 68 9.51 -4.47 3.37
N THR A 69 8.88 -3.35 3.50
CA THR A 69 8.01 -2.81 2.45
C THR A 69 8.39 -1.36 2.11
N HIS A 70 8.27 -1.00 0.86
CA HIS A 70 8.36 0.41 0.47
C HIS A 70 7.07 1.15 0.85
N ALA A 71 7.17 2.43 1.20
CA ALA A 71 6.03 3.26 1.58
C ALA A 71 4.86 3.20 0.57
N SER A 72 5.15 3.02 -0.74
CA SER A 72 4.12 2.89 -1.77
C SER A 72 3.26 1.63 -1.61
N LEU A 73 3.87 0.51 -1.22
CA LEU A 73 3.16 -0.74 -0.95
C LEU A 73 2.51 -0.71 0.44
N ALA A 74 3.18 -0.12 1.43
CA ALA A 74 2.61 0.08 2.76
C ALA A 74 1.32 0.91 2.71
N ALA A 75 1.31 2.00 1.96
CA ALA A 75 0.11 2.83 1.77
C ALA A 75 -1.04 2.06 1.11
N SER A 76 -0.75 1.14 0.19
CA SER A 76 -1.77 0.28 -0.44
C SER A 76 -2.40 -0.73 0.52
N LEU A 77 -1.74 -1.00 1.65
CA LEU A 77 -2.36 -1.81 2.71
C LEU A 77 -3.44 -1.05 3.48
N GLY A 78 -3.36 0.28 3.55
CA GLY A 78 -4.24 1.16 4.32
C GLY A 78 -3.69 1.55 5.69
N LEU A 79 -4.36 2.48 6.38
CA LEU A 79 -3.98 2.99 7.71
C LEU A 79 -2.52 3.48 7.75
N PHE A 80 -2.08 4.12 6.68
CA PHE A 80 -0.73 4.61 6.50
C PHE A 80 -0.72 6.14 6.50
N ASP A 81 0.05 6.72 7.41
CA ASP A 81 0.25 8.17 7.47
C ASP A 81 1.29 8.57 6.42
N LEU A 82 0.87 9.32 5.41
CA LEU A 82 1.71 9.76 4.30
C LEU A 82 2.78 10.78 4.75
N ASP A 83 2.50 11.57 5.78
CA ASP A 83 3.44 12.58 6.28
C ASP A 83 4.47 11.94 7.22
N ALA A 84 4.00 11.12 8.15
CA ALA A 84 4.87 10.31 8.99
C ALA A 84 5.63 9.23 8.18
N GLY A 85 5.06 8.72 7.07
CA GLY A 85 5.60 7.64 6.23
C GLY A 85 5.66 6.30 6.94
N SER A 86 4.70 6.06 7.79
CA SER A 86 4.58 4.86 8.59
C SER A 86 3.11 4.50 8.78
N PHE A 87 2.85 3.28 9.20
CA PHE A 87 1.51 2.91 9.65
C PHE A 87 1.10 3.72 10.88
N ASP A 88 -0.16 4.17 10.93
CA ASP A 88 -0.71 4.84 12.10
C ASP A 88 -1.03 3.81 13.20
N HIS A 89 -0.12 3.67 14.15
CA HIS A 89 -0.25 2.73 15.26
C HIS A 89 -1.47 3.01 16.15
N ALA A 90 -1.89 4.28 16.27
CA ALA A 90 -3.08 4.63 17.04
C ALA A 90 -4.36 4.18 16.30
N ALA A 91 -4.42 4.37 14.99
CA ALA A 91 -5.51 3.87 14.15
C ALA A 91 -5.59 2.35 14.16
N LEU A 92 -4.43 1.65 14.04
CA LEU A 92 -4.36 0.20 14.15
C LEU A 92 -4.89 -0.29 15.50
N ALA A 93 -4.47 0.34 16.59
CA ALA A 93 -4.93 -0.01 17.93
C ALA A 93 -6.45 0.19 18.10
N ARG A 94 -7.01 1.31 17.61
CA ARG A 94 -8.47 1.53 17.61
C ARG A 94 -9.24 0.47 16.84
N ALA A 95 -8.68 -0.01 15.73
CA ALA A 95 -9.26 -1.07 14.90
C ALA A 95 -9.01 -2.48 15.47
N GLY A 96 -8.18 -2.63 16.52
CA GLY A 96 -7.79 -3.91 17.08
C GLY A 96 -6.88 -4.71 16.14
N LEU A 97 -6.13 -4.05 15.27
CA LEU A 97 -5.18 -4.67 14.35
C LEU A 97 -3.78 -4.74 14.99
N PRO A 98 -3.12 -5.90 15.00
CA PRO A 98 -1.79 -6.06 15.59
C PRO A 98 -0.74 -5.39 14.70
N ALA A 99 -0.08 -4.36 15.23
CA ALA A 99 0.94 -3.60 14.49
C ALA A 99 2.23 -4.40 14.25
N ASP A 100 2.54 -5.36 15.11
CA ASP A 100 3.72 -6.23 15.03
C ASP A 100 3.67 -7.24 13.88
N MET A 101 2.50 -7.45 13.29
CA MET A 101 2.34 -8.21 12.05
C MET A 101 2.69 -7.42 10.79
N LEU A 102 2.81 -6.11 10.88
CA LEU A 102 3.08 -5.28 9.71
C LEU A 102 4.59 -5.18 9.44
N PRO A 103 5.00 -5.15 8.16
CA PRO A 103 6.40 -4.97 7.81
C PRO A 103 6.85 -3.54 8.14
N GLU A 104 8.15 -3.39 8.38
CA GLU A 104 8.77 -2.07 8.47
C GLU A 104 8.61 -1.33 7.13
N ALA A 105 8.01 -0.15 7.16
CA ALA A 105 7.88 0.69 5.99
C ALA A 105 9.13 1.56 5.79
N VAL A 106 9.67 1.54 4.58
CA VAL A 106 10.87 2.28 4.20
C VAL A 106 10.49 3.37 3.19
N ARG A 107 10.98 4.58 3.43
CA ARG A 107 10.89 5.69 2.47
C ARG A 107 12.12 5.70 1.58
N GLY A 108 11.92 5.98 0.32
CA GLY A 108 13.01 6.12 -0.64
C GLY A 108 13.54 4.80 -1.17
N GLU A 109 14.54 4.92 -2.01
CA GLU A 109 15.19 3.79 -2.65
C GLU A 109 16.07 3.05 -1.65
N ALA A 110 15.93 1.74 -1.60
CA ALA A 110 16.76 0.91 -0.75
C ALA A 110 17.04 -0.44 -1.41
N LEU A 111 18.22 -0.97 -1.18
CA LEU A 111 18.49 -2.38 -1.41
C LEU A 111 17.94 -3.18 -0.22
N LEU A 112 17.20 -4.23 -0.53
CA LEU A 112 16.71 -5.16 0.48
C LEU A 112 17.80 -6.16 0.89
N GLY A 113 18.61 -6.58 -0.07
CA GLY A 113 19.68 -7.55 0.11
C GLY A 113 20.20 -8.06 -1.23
N GLU A 114 20.72 -9.28 -1.24
CA GLU A 114 21.21 -9.98 -2.42
C GLU A 114 20.62 -11.38 -2.50
N THR A 115 20.47 -11.88 -3.72
CA THR A 115 20.14 -13.29 -3.93
C THR A 115 21.30 -14.18 -3.54
N ALA A 116 21.10 -15.50 -3.42
CA ALA A 116 22.16 -16.47 -3.20
C ALA A 116 23.27 -16.45 -4.29
N GLY A 117 22.96 -15.90 -5.48
CA GLY A 117 23.92 -15.71 -6.57
C GLY A 117 24.61 -14.35 -6.57
N GLY A 118 24.43 -13.50 -5.52
CA GLY A 118 25.06 -12.19 -5.39
C GLY A 118 24.40 -11.08 -6.25
N LEU A 119 23.21 -11.31 -6.77
CA LEU A 119 22.47 -10.26 -7.49
C LEU A 119 21.74 -9.35 -6.48
N PRO A 120 21.94 -8.02 -6.57
CA PRO A 120 21.26 -7.09 -5.68
C PRO A 120 19.75 -7.10 -5.94
N VAL A 121 18.98 -7.06 -4.85
CA VAL A 121 17.51 -7.00 -4.87
C VAL A 121 17.07 -5.66 -4.29
N ALA A 122 16.45 -4.83 -5.10
CA ALA A 122 15.84 -3.58 -4.65
C ALA A 122 14.56 -3.87 -3.85
N LEU A 123 14.24 -2.97 -2.93
CA LEU A 123 12.96 -2.99 -2.23
C LEU A 123 11.82 -2.79 -3.25
N PRO A 124 10.81 -3.66 -3.30
CA PRO A 124 9.71 -3.56 -4.25
C PRO A 124 8.90 -2.28 -4.06
N ILE A 125 8.43 -1.71 -5.16
CA ILE A 125 7.52 -0.56 -5.18
C ILE A 125 6.17 -0.96 -5.77
N GLY A 126 5.14 -0.12 -5.58
CA GLY A 126 3.82 -0.35 -6.18
C GLY A 126 3.88 -0.34 -7.71
N ASP A 127 2.96 -1.06 -8.33
CA ASP A 127 2.85 -1.19 -9.79
C ASP A 127 2.65 0.15 -10.51
N ASN A 128 1.81 1.03 -9.94
CA ASN A 128 1.61 2.39 -10.46
C ASN A 128 2.90 3.21 -10.41
N GLN A 129 3.65 3.14 -9.30
CA GLN A 129 4.92 3.82 -9.14
C GLN A 129 5.97 3.26 -10.11
N ALA A 130 6.01 1.94 -10.26
CA ALA A 130 6.92 1.29 -11.21
C ALA A 130 6.57 1.65 -12.66
N GLY A 131 5.28 1.68 -13.00
CA GLY A 131 4.79 2.10 -14.31
C GLY A 131 5.17 3.54 -14.64
N PHE A 132 4.99 4.45 -13.68
CA PHE A 132 5.38 5.85 -13.85
C PHE A 132 6.90 5.97 -14.00
N LEU A 133 7.68 5.30 -13.15
CA LEU A 133 9.15 5.30 -13.22
C LEU A 133 9.67 4.81 -14.58
N GLY A 134 9.04 3.76 -15.12
CA GLY A 134 9.48 3.18 -16.40
C GLY A 134 9.03 3.95 -17.65
N ALA A 135 7.96 4.74 -17.55
CA ALA A 135 7.36 5.43 -18.69
C ALA A 135 7.64 6.93 -18.73
N ALA A 136 7.73 7.59 -17.58
CA ALA A 136 8.01 9.02 -17.49
C ALA A 136 9.51 9.27 -17.64
N GLY A 137 9.86 10.16 -18.56
CA GLY A 137 11.26 10.56 -18.82
C GLY A 137 11.65 11.84 -18.10
N ARG A 138 10.68 12.66 -17.67
CA ARG A 138 10.89 13.97 -17.04
C ARG A 138 9.98 14.15 -15.82
N PRO A 139 10.37 15.01 -14.88
CA PRO A 139 9.56 15.27 -13.68
C PRO A 139 8.19 15.90 -13.96
N ASP A 140 8.02 16.57 -15.08
CA ASP A 140 6.78 17.23 -15.52
C ASP A 140 5.91 16.36 -16.43
N ASP A 141 6.32 15.13 -16.69
CA ASP A 141 5.54 14.21 -17.52
C ASP A 141 4.25 13.77 -16.77
N VAL A 142 3.20 13.57 -17.56
CA VAL A 142 1.94 12.98 -17.11
C VAL A 142 1.78 11.63 -17.81
N LEU A 143 1.65 10.58 -17.02
CA LEU A 143 1.37 9.25 -17.54
C LEU A 143 -0.13 9.01 -17.54
N LEU A 144 -0.68 8.67 -18.70
CA LEU A 144 -2.07 8.27 -18.87
C LEU A 144 -2.13 6.80 -19.30
N ASN A 145 -2.61 5.94 -18.41
CA ASN A 145 -2.90 4.55 -18.71
C ASN A 145 -4.36 4.43 -19.15
N LEU A 146 -4.59 3.86 -20.32
CA LEU A 146 -5.91 3.63 -20.90
C LEU A 146 -6.16 2.14 -21.07
N GLY A 147 -7.22 1.65 -20.46
CA GLY A 147 -7.70 0.28 -20.58
C GLY A 147 -9.22 0.27 -20.35
N THR A 148 -9.77 -0.76 -19.76
CA THR A 148 -11.16 -0.80 -19.27
C THR A 148 -11.42 0.29 -18.24
N SER A 149 -10.40 0.63 -17.44
CA SER A 149 -10.35 1.83 -16.63
C SER A 149 -9.18 2.71 -17.07
N SER A 150 -9.22 4.00 -16.75
CA SER A 150 -8.12 4.92 -16.98
C SER A 150 -7.50 5.33 -15.65
N GLN A 151 -6.19 5.59 -15.70
CA GLN A 151 -5.45 6.15 -14.58
C GLN A 151 -4.49 7.22 -15.10
N LEU A 152 -4.56 8.39 -14.48
CA LEU A 152 -3.61 9.48 -14.67
C LEU A 152 -2.63 9.46 -13.50
N SER A 153 -1.35 9.66 -13.79
CA SER A 153 -0.29 9.77 -12.77
C SER A 153 0.68 10.87 -13.14
N ALA A 154 1.04 11.69 -12.16
CA ALA A 154 2.08 12.72 -12.28
C ALA A 154 2.73 12.94 -10.92
N LEU A 155 3.90 13.60 -10.88
CA LEU A 155 4.49 14.01 -9.60
C LEU A 155 3.64 15.12 -8.96
N CYS A 156 3.45 15.02 -7.64
CA CYS A 156 2.82 16.11 -6.88
C CYS A 156 3.70 17.35 -6.94
N PRO A 157 3.13 18.53 -7.23
CA PRO A 157 3.85 19.78 -7.14
C PRO A 157 4.21 20.12 -5.69
N PRO A 158 5.18 21.02 -5.45
CA PRO A 158 5.54 21.47 -4.09
C PRO A 158 4.38 22.09 -3.31
N SER A 159 3.37 22.63 -4.01
CA SER A 159 2.15 23.18 -3.41
C SER A 159 1.20 22.13 -2.83
N GLY A 160 1.50 20.84 -3.02
CA GLY A 160 0.67 19.74 -2.58
C GLY A 160 -0.16 19.12 -3.70
N CYS A 161 -0.86 18.03 -3.37
CA CYS A 161 -1.72 17.33 -4.32
C CYS A 161 -3.01 18.14 -4.54
N PRO A 162 -3.41 18.40 -5.81
CA PRO A 162 -4.68 19.06 -6.12
C PRO A 162 -5.88 18.29 -5.57
N GLU A 163 -6.96 19.02 -5.25
CA GLU A 163 -8.22 18.42 -4.83
C GLU A 163 -8.77 17.46 -5.89
N GLY A 164 -9.29 16.33 -5.44
CA GLY A 164 -9.83 15.26 -6.32
C GLY A 164 -8.79 14.28 -6.85
N LEU A 165 -7.50 14.49 -6.56
CA LEU A 165 -6.43 13.53 -6.85
C LEU A 165 -5.90 12.89 -5.56
N GLU A 166 -5.55 11.62 -5.64
CA GLU A 166 -5.02 10.84 -4.52
C GLU A 166 -3.48 10.95 -4.48
N PRO A 167 -2.89 11.45 -3.38
CA PRO A 167 -1.43 11.42 -3.22
C PRO A 167 -0.97 10.02 -2.82
N ARG A 168 0.06 9.52 -3.48
CA ARG A 168 0.68 8.21 -3.20
C ARG A 168 2.19 8.36 -3.01
N PRO A 169 2.80 7.66 -2.04
CA PRO A 169 4.25 7.67 -1.88
C PRO A 169 4.96 7.23 -3.16
N TYR A 170 6.07 7.90 -3.48
CA TYR A 170 6.92 7.60 -4.60
C TYR A 170 8.38 7.50 -4.15
N ILE A 171 9.27 7.07 -5.05
CA ILE A 171 10.71 6.99 -4.82
C ILE A 171 11.30 8.37 -4.49
N GLY A 172 12.46 8.40 -3.85
CA GLY A 172 13.15 9.64 -3.48
C GLY A 172 12.38 10.50 -2.47
N GLY A 173 11.37 9.95 -1.76
CA GLY A 173 10.52 10.71 -0.84
C GLY A 173 9.48 11.61 -1.52
N ALA A 174 9.39 11.56 -2.85
CA ALA A 174 8.38 12.28 -3.61
C ALA A 174 6.99 11.63 -3.46
N ARG A 175 5.97 12.27 -4.02
CA ARG A 175 4.61 11.74 -4.11
C ARG A 175 4.13 11.79 -5.56
N LEU A 176 3.41 10.76 -5.98
CA LEU A 176 2.58 10.80 -7.16
C LEU A 176 1.20 11.32 -6.77
N MET A 177 0.60 12.14 -7.62
CA MET A 177 -0.83 12.38 -7.64
C MET A 177 -1.47 11.46 -8.66
N THR A 178 -2.55 10.79 -8.26
CA THR A 178 -3.24 9.85 -9.14
C THR A 178 -4.72 10.17 -9.23
N GLY A 179 -5.27 10.03 -10.41
CA GLY A 179 -6.70 10.08 -10.67
C GLY A 179 -7.12 8.83 -11.45
N ALA A 180 -8.28 8.28 -11.14
CA ALA A 180 -8.82 7.11 -11.83
C ALA A 180 -10.21 7.40 -12.37
N GLY A 181 -10.55 6.78 -13.49
CA GLY A 181 -11.87 6.89 -14.11
C GLY A 181 -12.24 5.65 -14.92
N LEU A 182 -13.50 5.53 -15.26
CA LEU A 182 -13.98 4.53 -16.21
C LEU A 182 -13.87 5.10 -17.62
N CYS A 183 -13.34 4.33 -18.55
CA CYS A 183 -13.15 4.71 -19.96
C CYS A 183 -13.99 3.93 -20.93
N GLY A 184 -14.88 3.04 -20.46
CA GLY A 184 -15.75 2.23 -21.30
C GLY A 184 -17.17 2.23 -20.83
#